data_aff01153897bff0ab7acf9021a34af7d
#
_entry.id   aff01153897bff0ab7acf9021a34af7d
#
_cell.length_a   1.000
_cell.length_b   1.000
_cell.length_c   1.000
_cell.angle_alpha   90.00
_cell.angle_beta   90.00
_cell.angle_gamma   90.00
#
_symmetry.space_group_name_H-M   'P 1'
#
loop_
_entity.id
_entity.type
_entity.pdbx_description
1 polymer ?
#
loop_
_entity_poly.entity_id
_entity_poly.type
_entity_poly.pdbx_seq_one_letter_code
_entity_poly.pdbx_strand_id
1 'polypeptide(L)'
;MYKQFNANITVLIFIFVISGCSWNSRIGNKDFYYRESILLKANNHAGLITLYRDKLKQKEDDAVRLKLANAYYLTGDTKSSLYYLQPIAHKDDESIYILQAKNLINKDDNIGAAAVINKLLAISPNNAEAYNLIGIVFANNGEISNSETAFEKSRALFIPDEIAMNNLAVAAMFDDRYSDAIRILLPDYLAGKRNPLMLHNLVFSLIQLGDKQYAKKIIIAEKMAKDPDELILALSQVDNLSQQKLPTRENNE
;
A
#
# COMPACT_ATOMS: atom_id res chain seq x y z
N MET A 1 47.88 63.48 14.85
CA MET A 1 47.41 62.48 15.84
C MET A 1 45.97 62.09 15.57
N TYR A 2 45.64 61.62 14.34
CA TYR A 2 44.30 61.22 13.97
C TYR A 2 44.39 60.27 12.76
N LYS A 3 44.76 58.98 12.97
CA LYS A 3 44.74 57.99 11.90
C LYS A 3 44.74 56.53 12.38
N GLN A 4 44.17 56.23 13.56
CA GLN A 4 44.13 54.85 14.03
C GLN A 4 42.77 54.39 14.60
N PHE A 5 41.64 55.04 14.30
CA PHE A 5 40.36 54.69 14.91
C PHE A 5 39.33 54.06 13.94
N ASN A 6 39.67 53.89 12.66
CA ASN A 6 38.70 53.39 11.69
C ASN A 6 38.89 51.95 11.21
N ALA A 7 39.92 51.24 11.70
CA ALA A 7 40.16 49.85 11.25
C ALA A 7 39.41 48.77 12.06
N ASN A 8 38.98 49.08 13.26
CA ASN A 8 38.37 48.06 14.15
C ASN A 8 36.85 47.99 14.09
N ILE A 9 36.18 48.94 13.49
CA ILE A 9 34.71 48.98 13.38
C ILE A 9 34.26 48.11 12.18
N THR A 10 35.05 48.03 11.11
CA THR A 10 34.70 47.28 9.90
C THR A 10 34.78 45.77 10.09
N VAL A 11 35.61 45.26 11.00
CA VAL A 11 35.78 43.83 11.28
C VAL A 11 34.62 43.30 12.14
N LEU A 12 34.02 44.13 13.00
CA LEU A 12 32.92 43.72 13.87
C LEU A 12 31.57 43.59 13.14
N ILE A 13 31.39 44.28 12.00
CA ILE A 13 30.15 44.18 11.21
C ILE A 13 30.11 42.89 10.35
N PHE A 14 31.28 42.35 9.98
CA PHE A 14 31.34 41.16 9.11
C PHE A 14 31.08 39.83 9.80
N ILE A 15 31.14 39.72 11.14
CA ILE A 15 30.91 38.54 11.91
C ILE A 15 29.42 38.29 12.18
N PHE A 16 28.54 39.28 12.05
CA PHE A 16 27.10 39.16 12.33
C PHE A 16 26.25 38.63 11.17
N VAL A 17 26.82 38.55 9.94
CA VAL A 17 26.02 38.13 8.76
C VAL A 17 26.02 36.63 8.53
N ILE A 18 26.86 35.83 9.22
CA ILE A 18 26.99 34.38 8.99
C ILE A 18 26.06 33.53 9.91
N SER A 19 25.48 34.11 10.96
CA SER A 19 24.64 33.35 11.90
C SER A 19 23.14 33.32 11.60
N GLY A 20 22.69 34.01 10.52
CA GLY A 20 21.27 34.09 10.16
C GLY A 20 20.69 32.88 9.42
N CYS A 21 21.51 32.10 8.71
CA CYS A 21 20.99 31.02 7.84
C CYS A 21 20.63 29.72 8.57
N SER A 22 21.21 29.47 9.75
CA SER A 22 20.92 28.20 10.47
C SER A 22 19.65 28.22 11.33
N TRP A 23 19.21 29.40 11.73
CA TRP A 23 17.99 29.55 12.55
C TRP A 23 16.70 29.39 11.70
N ASN A 24 16.69 29.94 10.48
CA ASN A 24 15.53 29.89 9.61
C ASN A 24 15.24 28.45 9.11
N SER A 25 16.28 27.63 8.92
CA SER A 25 16.14 26.24 8.51
C SER A 25 15.56 25.33 9.63
N ARG A 26 15.87 25.62 10.89
CA ARG A 26 15.34 24.86 12.04
C ARG A 26 13.85 25.15 12.29
N ILE A 27 13.42 26.39 12.10
CA ILE A 27 12.01 26.78 12.25
C ILE A 27 11.20 26.19 11.09
N GLY A 28 11.69 26.28 9.85
CA GLY A 28 11.02 25.71 8.69
C GLY A 28 10.86 24.17 8.74
N ASN A 29 11.84 23.47 9.35
CA ASN A 29 11.74 22.02 9.53
C ASN A 29 10.72 21.64 10.63
N LYS A 30 10.66 22.37 11.75
CA LYS A 30 9.64 22.11 12.81
C LYS A 30 8.22 22.32 12.26
N ASP A 31 7.99 23.37 11.49
CA ASP A 31 6.70 23.63 10.85
C ASP A 31 6.32 22.51 9.87
N PHE A 32 7.27 22.04 9.06
CA PHE A 32 7.07 20.94 8.13
C PHE A 32 6.62 19.66 8.87
N TYR A 33 7.33 19.21 9.90
CA TYR A 33 6.99 17.99 10.65
C TYR A 33 5.67 18.15 11.43
N TYR A 34 5.37 19.33 11.93
CA TYR A 34 4.11 19.61 12.61
C TYR A 34 2.93 19.48 11.63
N ARG A 35 3.01 20.12 10.45
CA ARG A 35 1.99 20.01 9.41
C ARG A 35 1.85 18.60 8.87
N GLU A 36 2.95 17.91 8.65
CA GLU A 36 2.98 16.50 8.26
C GLU A 36 2.20 15.64 9.25
N SER A 37 2.48 15.80 10.56
CA SER A 37 1.82 15.02 11.60
C SER A 37 0.30 15.22 11.65
N ILE A 38 -0.17 16.45 11.43
CA ILE A 38 -1.61 16.76 11.36
C ILE A 38 -2.24 16.10 10.15
N LEU A 39 -1.61 16.22 8.96
CA LEU A 39 -2.13 15.65 7.73
C LEU A 39 -2.16 14.12 7.75
N LEU A 40 -1.14 13.49 8.36
CA LEU A 40 -1.10 12.03 8.56
C LEU A 40 -2.24 11.57 9.48
N LYS A 41 -2.44 12.24 10.62
CA LYS A 41 -3.54 11.92 11.56
C LYS A 41 -4.92 12.10 10.94
N ALA A 42 -5.05 13.05 10.03
CA ALA A 42 -6.29 13.32 9.29
C ALA A 42 -6.47 12.44 8.05
N ASN A 43 -5.54 11.53 7.73
CA ASN A 43 -5.49 10.78 6.46
C ASN A 43 -5.64 11.69 5.22
N ASN A 44 -5.16 12.94 5.31
CA ASN A 44 -5.27 13.90 4.22
C ASN A 44 -4.12 13.76 3.22
N HIS A 45 -4.22 12.74 2.36
CA HIS A 45 -3.19 12.44 1.36
C HIS A 45 -3.00 13.58 0.35
N ALA A 46 -4.05 14.30 -0.03
CA ALA A 46 -3.95 15.44 -0.94
C ALA A 46 -3.13 16.60 -0.31
N GLY A 47 -3.33 16.85 0.96
CA GLY A 47 -2.53 17.81 1.73
C GLY A 47 -1.06 17.38 1.86
N LEU A 48 -0.81 16.08 2.07
CA LEU A 48 0.55 15.51 2.12
C LEU A 48 1.27 15.66 0.77
N ILE A 49 0.58 15.38 -0.34
CA ILE A 49 1.13 15.56 -1.69
C ILE A 49 1.58 17.01 -1.88
N THR A 50 0.74 17.99 -1.53
CA THR A 50 1.09 19.40 -1.63
C THR A 50 2.30 19.74 -0.75
N LEU A 51 2.29 19.32 0.52
CA LEU A 51 3.37 19.57 1.47
C LEU A 51 4.72 19.01 0.99
N TYR A 52 4.73 17.76 0.51
CA TYR A 52 5.96 17.11 0.07
C TYR A 52 6.48 17.71 -1.26
N ARG A 53 5.59 18.03 -2.20
CA ARG A 53 5.98 18.73 -3.44
C ARG A 53 6.62 20.07 -3.16
N ASP A 54 6.05 20.87 -2.26
CA ASP A 54 6.60 22.17 -1.91
C ASP A 54 7.95 22.05 -1.18
N LYS A 55 8.13 20.99 -0.38
CA LYS A 55 9.41 20.70 0.25
C LYS A 55 10.48 20.32 -0.79
N LEU A 56 10.15 19.48 -1.76
CA LEU A 56 11.07 19.07 -2.82
C LEU A 56 11.46 20.22 -3.77
N LYS A 57 10.57 21.20 -4.01
CA LYS A 57 10.93 22.43 -4.76
C LYS A 57 12.03 23.24 -4.06
N GLN A 58 12.12 23.19 -2.73
CA GLN A 58 13.11 23.92 -1.98
C GLN A 58 14.47 23.20 -1.96
N LYS A 59 14.44 21.88 -1.81
CA LYS A 59 15.63 21.03 -1.75
C LYS A 59 15.25 19.59 -2.06
N GLU A 60 16.04 18.95 -2.92
CA GLU A 60 15.94 17.51 -3.15
C GLU A 60 16.24 16.73 -1.87
N ASP A 61 15.35 15.76 -1.58
CA ASP A 61 15.42 14.90 -0.40
C ASP A 61 14.74 13.57 -0.72
N ASP A 62 15.51 12.49 -0.73
CA ASP A 62 15.02 11.17 -1.11
C ASP A 62 13.96 10.62 -0.16
N ALA A 63 14.06 10.92 1.14
CA ALA A 63 13.06 10.52 2.11
C ALA A 63 11.71 11.24 1.87
N VAL A 64 11.76 12.54 1.54
CA VAL A 64 10.55 13.30 1.17
C VAL A 64 10.00 12.81 -0.17
N ARG A 65 10.87 12.45 -1.11
CA ARG A 65 10.49 11.89 -2.42
C ARG A 65 9.77 10.56 -2.25
N LEU A 66 10.27 9.66 -1.41
CA LEU A 66 9.61 8.39 -1.08
C LEU A 66 8.24 8.61 -0.42
N LYS A 67 8.15 9.54 0.54
CA LYS A 67 6.88 9.92 1.16
C LYS A 67 5.88 10.49 0.16
N LEU A 68 6.33 11.29 -0.80
CA LEU A 68 5.49 11.83 -1.87
C LEU A 68 4.98 10.72 -2.78
N ALA A 69 5.85 9.81 -3.19
CA ALA A 69 5.46 8.64 -3.98
C ALA A 69 4.42 7.79 -3.26
N ASN A 70 4.62 7.53 -1.96
CA ASN A 70 3.67 6.80 -1.15
C ASN A 70 2.32 7.53 -1.01
N ALA A 71 2.32 8.85 -0.86
CA ALA A 71 1.08 9.63 -0.81
C ALA A 71 0.29 9.54 -2.13
N TYR A 72 0.96 9.55 -3.28
CA TYR A 72 0.32 9.28 -4.57
C TYR A 72 -0.22 7.85 -4.69
N TYR A 73 0.54 6.85 -4.22
CA TYR A 73 0.07 5.46 -4.17
C TYR A 73 -1.24 5.33 -3.37
N LEU A 74 -1.30 5.97 -2.19
CA LEU A 74 -2.48 5.94 -1.30
C LEU A 74 -3.70 6.67 -1.90
N THR A 75 -3.52 7.55 -2.88
CA THR A 75 -4.62 8.15 -3.65
C THR A 75 -4.98 7.39 -4.92
N GLY A 76 -4.34 6.24 -5.18
CA GLY A 76 -4.54 5.46 -6.40
C GLY A 76 -3.80 5.99 -7.64
N ASP A 77 -3.04 7.09 -7.52
CA ASP A 77 -2.25 7.64 -8.63
C ASP A 77 -0.91 6.90 -8.76
N THR A 78 -1.00 5.66 -9.24
CA THR A 78 0.14 4.78 -9.50
C THR A 78 1.17 5.41 -10.46
N LYS A 79 0.71 6.18 -11.46
CA LYS A 79 1.59 6.82 -12.43
C LYS A 79 2.49 7.86 -11.77
N SER A 80 1.93 8.76 -10.98
CA SER A 80 2.70 9.76 -10.24
C SER A 80 3.57 9.12 -9.16
N SER A 81 3.09 8.08 -8.48
CA SER A 81 3.88 7.32 -7.51
C SER A 81 5.17 6.78 -8.15
N LEU A 82 5.08 6.06 -9.27
CA LEU A 82 6.24 5.53 -9.99
C LEU A 82 7.15 6.63 -10.55
N TYR A 83 6.59 7.75 -11.02
CA TYR A 83 7.37 8.90 -11.47
C TYR A 83 8.27 9.47 -10.37
N TYR A 84 7.72 9.63 -9.15
CA TYR A 84 8.52 10.12 -8.03
C TYR A 84 9.46 9.08 -7.44
N LEU A 85 9.21 7.78 -7.61
CA LEU A 85 10.13 6.71 -7.24
C LEU A 85 11.33 6.59 -8.18
N GLN A 86 11.14 6.86 -9.47
CA GLN A 86 12.15 6.60 -10.51
C GLN A 86 13.56 7.14 -10.19
N PRO A 87 13.76 8.38 -9.69
CA PRO A 87 15.08 8.90 -9.39
C PRO A 87 15.80 8.17 -8.24
N ILE A 88 15.07 7.50 -7.35
CA ILE A 88 15.60 6.78 -6.18
C ILE A 88 15.51 5.25 -6.32
N ALA A 89 14.93 4.74 -7.41
CA ALA A 89 14.69 3.31 -7.63
C ALA A 89 15.97 2.44 -7.72
N HIS A 90 17.13 3.08 -7.90
CA HIS A 90 18.43 2.40 -7.93
C HIS A 90 19.02 2.14 -6.54
N LYS A 91 18.40 2.64 -5.48
CA LYS A 91 18.87 2.49 -4.10
C LYS A 91 18.38 1.17 -3.53
N ASP A 92 19.29 0.47 -2.85
CA ASP A 92 18.97 -0.76 -2.13
C ASP A 92 18.29 -0.41 -0.80
N ASP A 93 16.99 -0.12 -0.87
CA ASP A 93 16.14 0.28 0.26
C ASP A 93 14.82 -0.50 0.22
N GLU A 94 14.49 -1.16 1.34
CA GLU A 94 13.30 -2.00 1.46
C GLU A 94 12.01 -1.24 1.17
N SER A 95 11.88 -0.01 1.67
CA SER A 95 10.66 0.79 1.51
C SER A 95 10.46 1.23 0.05
N ILE A 96 11.55 1.48 -0.67
CA ILE A 96 11.52 1.81 -2.10
C ILE A 96 11.06 0.59 -2.89
N TYR A 97 11.65 -0.59 -2.65
CA TYR A 97 11.28 -1.82 -3.35
C TYR A 97 9.85 -2.24 -3.04
N ILE A 98 9.41 -2.16 -1.77
CA ILE A 98 8.03 -2.46 -1.38
C ILE A 98 7.05 -1.54 -2.14
N LEU A 99 7.27 -0.24 -2.13
CA LEU A 99 6.38 0.71 -2.79
C LEU A 99 6.40 0.54 -4.31
N GLN A 100 7.55 0.25 -4.91
CA GLN A 100 7.68 -0.03 -6.33
C GLN A 100 6.91 -1.30 -6.71
N ALA A 101 7.07 -2.39 -5.96
CA ALA A 101 6.35 -3.64 -6.19
C ALA A 101 4.83 -3.46 -6.07
N LYS A 102 4.35 -2.76 -5.05
CA LYS A 102 2.92 -2.42 -4.88
C LYS A 102 2.35 -1.66 -6.08
N ASN A 103 3.09 -0.69 -6.60
CA ASN A 103 2.66 0.07 -7.77
C ASN A 103 2.64 -0.79 -9.04
N LEU A 104 3.60 -1.70 -9.21
CA LEU A 104 3.65 -2.61 -10.36
C LEU A 104 2.50 -3.63 -10.32
N ILE A 105 2.18 -4.18 -9.14
CA ILE A 105 1.01 -5.03 -8.93
C ILE A 105 -0.28 -4.27 -9.30
N ASN A 106 -0.43 -3.03 -8.85
CA ASN A 106 -1.61 -2.20 -9.19
C ASN A 106 -1.73 -1.88 -10.70
N LYS A 107 -0.66 -2.06 -11.45
CA LYS A 107 -0.62 -1.92 -12.93
C LYS A 107 -0.74 -3.25 -13.67
N ASP A 108 -0.98 -4.34 -12.97
CA ASP A 108 -0.96 -5.70 -13.49
C ASP A 108 0.40 -6.12 -14.13
N ASP A 109 1.48 -5.39 -13.80
CA ASP A 109 2.84 -5.73 -14.19
C ASP A 109 3.43 -6.74 -13.19
N ASN A 110 2.92 -7.96 -13.23
CA ASN A 110 3.34 -9.03 -12.33
C ASN A 110 4.81 -9.46 -12.56
N ILE A 111 5.31 -9.37 -13.78
CA ILE A 111 6.72 -9.70 -14.11
C ILE A 111 7.65 -8.66 -13.49
N GLY A 112 7.37 -7.37 -13.69
CA GLY A 112 8.11 -6.28 -13.07
C GLY A 112 8.05 -6.32 -11.56
N ALA A 113 6.88 -6.60 -10.98
CA ALA A 113 6.69 -6.74 -9.54
C ALA A 113 7.57 -7.87 -8.97
N ALA A 114 7.53 -9.07 -9.56
CA ALA A 114 8.36 -10.20 -9.14
C ALA A 114 9.86 -9.87 -9.20
N ALA A 115 10.32 -9.19 -10.24
CA ALA A 115 11.73 -8.78 -10.36
C ALA A 115 12.16 -7.82 -9.23
N VAL A 116 11.30 -6.87 -8.85
CA VAL A 116 11.57 -5.95 -7.73
C VAL A 116 11.52 -6.66 -6.39
N ILE A 117 10.54 -7.56 -6.18
CA ILE A 117 10.44 -8.36 -4.94
C ILE A 117 11.66 -9.25 -4.77
N ASN A 118 12.19 -9.85 -5.83
CA ASN A 118 13.42 -10.64 -5.78
C ASN A 118 14.64 -9.79 -5.34
N LYS A 119 14.73 -8.52 -5.77
CA LYS A 119 15.76 -7.59 -5.26
C LYS A 119 15.55 -7.30 -3.76
N LEU A 120 14.31 -7.10 -3.33
CA LEU A 120 13.99 -6.92 -1.91
C LEU A 120 14.41 -8.14 -1.09
N LEU A 121 14.09 -9.34 -1.54
CA LEU A 121 14.48 -10.58 -0.84
C LEU A 121 16.00 -10.82 -0.86
N ALA A 122 16.72 -10.31 -1.86
CA ALA A 122 18.19 -10.39 -1.89
C ALA A 122 18.84 -9.55 -0.78
N ILE A 123 18.28 -8.38 -0.46
CA ILE A 123 18.79 -7.51 0.63
C ILE A 123 18.15 -7.84 1.99
N SER A 124 16.94 -8.40 2.00
CA SER A 124 16.19 -8.73 3.22
C SER A 124 15.46 -10.07 3.06
N PRO A 125 16.17 -11.21 3.23
CA PRO A 125 15.63 -12.55 2.95
C PRO A 125 14.43 -12.96 3.83
N ASN A 126 14.25 -12.29 4.98
CA ASN A 126 13.14 -12.55 5.91
C ASN A 126 12.12 -11.41 5.96
N ASN A 127 11.99 -10.62 4.88
CA ASN A 127 11.02 -9.54 4.82
C ASN A 127 9.61 -10.10 4.63
N ALA A 128 8.76 -9.98 5.65
CA ALA A 128 7.38 -10.49 5.64
C ALA A 128 6.54 -9.87 4.51
N GLU A 129 6.68 -8.57 4.26
CA GLU A 129 5.94 -7.87 3.20
C GLU A 129 6.35 -8.34 1.81
N ALA A 130 7.64 -8.70 1.60
CA ALA A 130 8.09 -9.27 0.33
C ALA A 130 7.39 -10.60 0.02
N TYR A 131 7.26 -11.49 1.01
CA TYR A 131 6.51 -12.74 0.85
C TYR A 131 5.02 -12.51 0.65
N ASN A 132 4.44 -11.51 1.29
CA ASN A 132 3.06 -11.10 1.05
C ASN A 132 2.86 -10.64 -0.40
N LEU A 133 3.73 -9.77 -0.90
CA LEU A 133 3.63 -9.22 -2.25
C LEU A 133 3.88 -10.29 -3.33
N ILE A 134 4.84 -11.20 -3.14
CA ILE A 134 5.06 -12.28 -4.10
C ILE A 134 3.89 -13.27 -4.09
N GLY A 135 3.25 -13.50 -2.93
CA GLY A 135 2.02 -14.27 -2.84
C GLY A 135 0.90 -13.66 -3.68
N ILE A 136 0.73 -12.34 -3.66
CA ILE A 136 -0.24 -11.65 -4.52
C ILE A 136 0.10 -11.83 -6.00
N VAL A 137 1.39 -11.73 -6.37
CA VAL A 137 1.84 -11.96 -7.76
C VAL A 137 1.53 -13.38 -8.21
N PHE A 138 1.79 -14.39 -7.38
CA PHE A 138 1.45 -15.79 -7.69
C PHE A 138 -0.07 -15.97 -7.85
N ALA A 139 -0.89 -15.38 -6.97
CA ALA A 139 -2.35 -15.45 -7.09
C ALA A 139 -2.83 -14.83 -8.42
N ASN A 140 -2.32 -13.66 -8.78
CA ASN A 140 -2.66 -12.98 -10.03
C ASN A 140 -2.28 -13.80 -11.28
N ASN A 141 -1.25 -14.65 -11.17
CA ASN A 141 -0.81 -15.54 -12.24
C ASN A 141 -1.56 -16.89 -12.24
N GLY A 142 -2.48 -17.13 -11.29
CA GLY A 142 -3.17 -18.42 -11.13
C GLY A 142 -2.34 -19.50 -10.44
N GLU A 143 -1.20 -19.15 -9.87
CA GLU A 143 -0.30 -20.06 -9.16
C GLU A 143 -0.70 -20.19 -7.67
N ILE A 144 -1.91 -20.71 -7.43
CA ILE A 144 -2.56 -20.62 -6.10
C ILE A 144 -1.74 -21.33 -5.00
N SER A 145 -1.20 -22.52 -5.25
CA SER A 145 -0.37 -23.24 -4.26
C SER A 145 0.90 -22.47 -3.88
N ASN A 146 1.55 -21.80 -4.85
CA ASN A 146 2.70 -20.94 -4.58
C ASN A 146 2.29 -19.69 -3.79
N SER A 147 1.14 -19.12 -4.10
CA SER A 147 0.55 -17.99 -3.39
C SER A 147 0.30 -18.30 -1.92
N GLU A 148 -0.38 -19.42 -1.62
CA GLU A 148 -0.64 -19.86 -0.25
C GLU A 148 0.66 -20.08 0.53
N THR A 149 1.64 -20.76 -0.10
CA THR A 149 2.97 -20.97 0.51
C THR A 149 3.65 -19.66 0.87
N ALA A 150 3.56 -18.67 -0.02
CA ALA A 150 4.14 -17.36 0.20
C ALA A 150 3.42 -16.59 1.31
N PHE A 151 2.08 -16.64 1.38
CA PHE A 151 1.30 -16.02 2.45
C PHE A 151 1.57 -16.66 3.82
N GLU A 152 1.67 -18.00 3.88
CA GLU A 152 2.05 -18.69 5.13
C GLU A 152 3.49 -18.33 5.56
N LYS A 153 4.41 -18.19 4.61
CA LYS A 153 5.76 -17.72 4.92
C LYS A 153 5.74 -16.28 5.43
N SER A 154 4.96 -15.40 4.81
CA SER A 154 4.77 -14.03 5.27
C SER A 154 4.22 -13.99 6.71
N ARG A 155 3.23 -14.83 7.00
CA ARG A 155 2.64 -14.98 8.33
C ARG A 155 3.66 -15.48 9.36
N ALA A 156 4.46 -16.48 9.02
CA ALA A 156 5.54 -16.99 9.87
C ALA A 156 6.63 -15.94 10.15
N LEU A 157 6.74 -14.92 9.30
CA LEU A 157 7.62 -13.77 9.46
C LEU A 157 6.91 -12.54 10.09
N PHE A 158 5.74 -12.76 10.71
CA PHE A 158 5.01 -11.78 11.52
C PHE A 158 4.37 -10.61 10.73
N ILE A 159 3.91 -10.83 9.49
CA ILE A 159 2.94 -9.88 8.94
C ILE A 159 1.68 -9.90 9.82
N PRO A 160 0.93 -8.80 9.96
CA PRO A 160 -0.32 -8.82 10.71
C PRO A 160 -1.23 -9.96 10.26
N ASP A 161 -1.70 -10.79 11.21
CA ASP A 161 -2.52 -11.99 10.92
C ASP A 161 -3.74 -11.66 10.07
N GLU A 162 -4.37 -10.50 10.26
CA GLU A 162 -5.52 -10.06 9.46
C GLU A 162 -5.19 -9.92 7.97
N ILE A 163 -3.96 -9.51 7.63
CA ILE A 163 -3.50 -9.42 6.24
C ILE A 163 -3.29 -10.82 5.68
N ALA A 164 -2.55 -11.67 6.41
CA ALA A 164 -2.23 -13.02 5.97
C ALA A 164 -3.51 -13.86 5.79
N MET A 165 -4.42 -13.83 6.76
CA MET A 165 -5.66 -14.61 6.72
C MET A 165 -6.60 -14.12 5.61
N ASN A 166 -6.69 -12.80 5.40
CA ASN A 166 -7.47 -12.27 4.28
C ASN A 166 -6.90 -12.71 2.93
N ASN A 167 -5.58 -12.68 2.75
CA ASN A 167 -4.94 -13.07 1.49
C ASN A 167 -5.04 -14.59 1.23
N LEU A 168 -4.90 -15.42 2.27
CA LEU A 168 -5.14 -16.86 2.19
C LEU A 168 -6.59 -17.16 1.78
N ALA A 169 -7.55 -16.43 2.36
CA ALA A 169 -8.95 -16.58 1.97
C ALA A 169 -9.19 -16.17 0.51
N VAL A 170 -8.57 -15.08 0.06
CA VAL A 170 -8.67 -14.65 -1.35
C VAL A 170 -8.01 -15.67 -2.28
N ALA A 171 -6.87 -16.26 -1.92
CA ALA A 171 -6.26 -17.34 -2.68
C ALA A 171 -7.20 -18.55 -2.81
N ALA A 172 -7.86 -18.96 -1.71
CA ALA A 172 -8.86 -20.00 -1.74
C ALA A 172 -10.07 -19.67 -2.63
N MET A 173 -10.49 -18.38 -2.65
CA MET A 173 -11.58 -17.90 -3.53
C MET A 173 -11.20 -17.98 -5.01
N PHE A 174 -9.95 -17.69 -5.38
CA PHE A 174 -9.46 -17.82 -6.76
C PHE A 174 -9.45 -19.27 -7.26
N ASP A 175 -9.48 -20.24 -6.36
CA ASP A 175 -9.53 -21.67 -6.64
C ASP A 175 -10.94 -22.24 -6.36
N ASP A 176 -11.97 -21.39 -6.31
CA ASP A 176 -13.38 -21.72 -6.02
C ASP A 176 -13.60 -22.47 -4.69
N ARG A 177 -12.60 -22.46 -3.79
CA ARG A 177 -12.65 -23.08 -2.47
C ARG A 177 -13.31 -22.16 -1.43
N TYR A 178 -14.56 -21.73 -1.71
CA TYR A 178 -15.30 -20.80 -0.87
C TYR A 178 -15.52 -21.30 0.56
N SER A 179 -15.65 -22.63 0.75
CA SER A 179 -15.75 -23.23 2.09
C SER A 179 -14.48 -23.00 2.91
N ASP A 180 -13.30 -23.06 2.29
CA ASP A 180 -12.03 -22.78 2.95
C ASP A 180 -11.90 -21.29 3.29
N ALA A 181 -12.27 -20.41 2.37
CA ALA A 181 -12.30 -18.97 2.63
C ALA A 181 -13.18 -18.63 3.85
N ILE A 182 -14.38 -19.23 3.94
CA ILE A 182 -15.27 -19.05 5.09
C ILE A 182 -14.61 -19.59 6.37
N ARG A 183 -14.00 -20.76 6.33
CA ARG A 183 -13.31 -21.38 7.48
C ARG A 183 -12.17 -20.50 7.99
N ILE A 184 -11.51 -19.77 7.11
CA ILE A 184 -10.43 -18.82 7.44
C ILE A 184 -10.99 -17.55 8.07
N LEU A 185 -12.03 -16.94 7.49
CA LEU A 185 -12.49 -15.60 7.86
C LEU A 185 -13.54 -15.57 8.97
N LEU A 186 -14.40 -16.60 9.06
CA LEU A 186 -15.52 -16.63 10.01
C LEU A 186 -15.09 -16.56 11.48
N PRO A 187 -14.00 -17.21 11.94
CA PRO A 187 -13.54 -17.08 13.32
C PRO A 187 -13.23 -15.64 13.71
N ASP A 188 -12.60 -14.86 12.83
CA ASP A 188 -12.29 -13.46 13.07
C ASP A 188 -13.56 -12.59 13.15
N TYR A 189 -14.54 -12.84 12.29
CA TYR A 189 -15.85 -12.21 12.38
C TYR A 189 -16.55 -12.50 13.71
N LEU A 190 -16.57 -13.76 14.13
CA LEU A 190 -17.19 -14.19 15.40
C LEU A 190 -16.45 -13.62 16.61
N ALA A 191 -15.13 -13.42 16.52
CA ALA A 191 -14.33 -12.74 17.53
C ALA A 191 -14.55 -11.21 17.59
N GLY A 192 -15.43 -10.67 16.76
CA GLY A 192 -15.80 -9.25 16.75
C GLY A 192 -14.90 -8.36 15.87
N LYS A 193 -13.98 -8.92 15.09
CA LYS A 193 -13.22 -8.13 14.11
C LYS A 193 -14.13 -7.62 12.98
N ARG A 194 -13.89 -6.39 12.52
CA ARG A 194 -14.76 -5.69 11.56
C ARG A 194 -13.95 -5.04 10.44
N ASN A 195 -12.91 -5.73 9.97
CA ASN A 195 -12.17 -5.27 8.79
C ASN A 195 -13.08 -5.32 7.55
N PRO A 196 -13.23 -4.22 6.78
CA PRO A 196 -14.12 -4.19 5.62
C PRO A 196 -13.80 -5.22 4.55
N LEU A 197 -12.50 -5.44 4.24
CA LEU A 197 -12.10 -6.45 3.24
C LEU A 197 -12.49 -7.86 3.67
N MET A 198 -12.22 -8.20 4.94
CA MET A 198 -12.61 -9.49 5.52
C MET A 198 -14.12 -9.69 5.43
N LEU A 199 -14.92 -8.67 5.78
CA LEU A 199 -16.39 -8.75 5.72
C LEU A 199 -16.88 -8.97 4.29
N HIS A 200 -16.33 -8.22 3.31
CA HIS A 200 -16.69 -8.39 1.90
C HIS A 200 -16.34 -9.79 1.41
N ASN A 201 -15.15 -10.29 1.69
CA ASN A 201 -14.70 -11.62 1.26
C ASN A 201 -15.51 -12.73 1.93
N LEU A 202 -15.84 -12.60 3.23
CA LEU A 202 -16.70 -13.56 3.93
C LEU A 202 -18.11 -13.60 3.33
N VAL A 203 -18.74 -12.45 3.13
CA VAL A 203 -20.08 -12.33 2.53
C VAL A 203 -20.09 -12.90 1.10
N PHE A 204 -19.09 -12.56 0.29
CA PHE A 204 -18.94 -13.08 -1.07
C PHE A 204 -18.84 -14.63 -1.04
N SER A 205 -17.94 -15.17 -0.22
CA SER A 205 -17.74 -16.61 -0.12
C SER A 205 -19.01 -17.36 0.34
N LEU A 206 -19.78 -16.79 1.29
CA LEU A 206 -21.07 -17.34 1.73
C LEU A 206 -22.09 -17.37 0.59
N ILE A 207 -22.15 -16.30 -0.22
CA ILE A 207 -23.08 -16.21 -1.36
C ILE A 207 -22.70 -17.24 -2.43
N GLN A 208 -21.42 -17.37 -2.75
CA GLN A 208 -20.94 -18.33 -3.74
C GLN A 208 -21.15 -19.79 -3.29
N LEU A 209 -21.01 -20.06 -1.98
CA LEU A 209 -21.32 -21.37 -1.40
C LEU A 209 -22.84 -21.67 -1.32
N GLY A 210 -23.69 -20.65 -1.55
CA GLY A 210 -25.15 -20.77 -1.52
C GLY A 210 -25.80 -20.41 -0.18
N ASP A 211 -25.02 -20.09 0.88
CA ASP A 211 -25.59 -19.65 2.16
C ASP A 211 -25.96 -18.17 2.17
N LYS A 212 -26.92 -17.83 1.29
CA LYS A 212 -27.43 -16.47 1.13
C LYS A 212 -28.11 -15.96 2.39
N GLN A 213 -28.67 -16.84 3.23
CA GLN A 213 -29.33 -16.44 4.47
C GLN A 213 -28.34 -15.93 5.50
N TYR A 214 -27.21 -16.60 5.67
CA TYR A 214 -26.19 -16.15 6.60
C TYR A 214 -25.48 -14.88 6.08
N ALA A 215 -25.18 -14.84 4.79
CA ALA A 215 -24.68 -13.61 4.14
C ALA A 215 -25.60 -12.42 4.41
N LYS A 216 -26.93 -12.57 4.23
CA LYS A 216 -27.92 -11.51 4.50
C LYS A 216 -27.89 -11.04 5.95
N LYS A 217 -27.75 -11.94 6.92
CA LYS A 217 -27.63 -11.58 8.34
C LYS A 217 -26.39 -10.69 8.59
N ILE A 218 -25.24 -11.05 8.01
CA ILE A 218 -24.01 -10.25 8.13
C ILE A 218 -24.19 -8.86 7.45
N ILE A 219 -24.71 -8.82 6.23
CA ILE A 219 -24.94 -7.57 5.49
C ILE A 219 -25.81 -6.58 6.30
N ILE A 220 -26.88 -7.09 6.93
CA ILE A 220 -27.78 -6.28 7.78
C ILE A 220 -27.07 -5.83 9.06
N ALA A 221 -26.43 -6.76 9.77
CA ALA A 221 -25.75 -6.49 11.03
C ALA A 221 -24.63 -5.44 10.89
N GLU A 222 -23.87 -5.54 9.80
CA GLU A 222 -22.72 -4.66 9.55
C GLU A 222 -23.07 -3.46 8.64
N LYS A 223 -24.35 -3.30 8.25
CA LYS A 223 -24.85 -2.19 7.43
C LYS A 223 -24.08 -2.04 6.09
N MET A 224 -23.75 -3.15 5.45
CA MET A 224 -22.92 -3.17 4.25
C MET A 224 -23.65 -2.64 3.01
N ALA A 225 -24.98 -2.72 2.97
CA ALA A 225 -25.81 -2.21 1.87
C ALA A 225 -27.14 -1.68 2.40
N LYS A 226 -27.80 -0.77 1.63
CA LYS A 226 -29.17 -0.31 1.90
C LYS A 226 -30.18 -1.38 1.58
N ASP A 227 -29.98 -2.12 0.49
CA ASP A 227 -30.77 -3.27 0.09
C ASP A 227 -29.87 -4.53 0.09
N PRO A 228 -30.01 -5.38 1.10
CA PRO A 228 -29.25 -6.63 1.19
C PRO A 228 -29.54 -7.61 0.06
N ASP A 229 -30.79 -7.66 -0.44
CA ASP A 229 -31.18 -8.61 -1.48
C ASP A 229 -30.61 -8.20 -2.84
N GLU A 230 -30.57 -6.90 -3.15
CA GLU A 230 -29.90 -6.36 -4.33
C GLU A 230 -28.40 -6.70 -4.33
N LEU A 231 -27.71 -6.49 -3.18
CA LEU A 231 -26.29 -6.84 -3.06
C LEU A 231 -26.05 -8.35 -3.25
N ILE A 232 -26.89 -9.20 -2.65
CA ILE A 232 -26.76 -10.65 -2.80
C ILE A 232 -26.99 -11.07 -4.25
N LEU A 233 -27.98 -10.48 -4.93
CA LEU A 233 -28.23 -10.77 -6.34
C LEU A 233 -27.03 -10.36 -7.21
N ALA A 234 -26.50 -9.15 -7.02
CA ALA A 234 -25.34 -8.66 -7.76
C ALA A 234 -24.11 -9.54 -7.57
N LEU A 235 -23.79 -9.91 -6.33
CA LEU A 235 -22.62 -10.77 -6.03
C LEU A 235 -22.82 -12.22 -6.52
N SER A 236 -24.06 -12.73 -6.57
CA SER A 236 -24.34 -14.07 -7.12
C SER A 236 -24.11 -14.16 -8.65
N GLN A 237 -24.02 -13.03 -9.34
CA GLN A 237 -23.82 -12.99 -10.80
C GLN A 237 -22.36 -12.79 -11.20
N VAL A 238 -21.46 -12.52 -10.26
CA VAL A 238 -20.05 -12.20 -10.56
C VAL A 238 -19.34 -13.37 -11.25
N ASP A 239 -19.54 -14.59 -10.82
CA ASP A 239 -18.94 -15.78 -11.43
C ASP A 239 -19.40 -16.03 -12.87
N ASN A 240 -20.68 -15.75 -13.16
CA ASN A 240 -21.20 -15.90 -14.52
C ASN A 240 -20.56 -14.93 -15.52
N LEU A 241 -20.09 -13.77 -15.06
CA LEU A 241 -19.42 -12.78 -15.91
C LEU A 241 -17.95 -13.13 -16.17
N SER A 242 -17.25 -13.74 -15.21
CA SER A 242 -15.86 -14.19 -15.37
C SER A 242 -15.76 -15.39 -16.32
N GLN A 243 -16.70 -16.32 -16.26
CA GLN A 243 -16.75 -17.46 -17.19
C GLN A 243 -17.12 -17.05 -18.63
N GLN A 244 -17.86 -15.97 -18.82
CA GLN A 244 -18.20 -15.44 -20.15
C GLN A 244 -17.07 -14.65 -20.83
N LYS A 245 -16.04 -14.24 -20.09
CA LYS A 245 -14.92 -13.43 -20.61
C LYS A 245 -13.68 -14.22 -21.01
N LEU A 246 -13.64 -15.52 -20.80
CA LEU A 246 -12.56 -16.37 -21.31
C LEU A 246 -12.90 -16.77 -22.77
N PRO A 247 -12.27 -16.17 -23.80
CA PRO A 247 -12.32 -16.75 -25.14
C PRO A 247 -11.64 -18.12 -25.06
N THR A 248 -12.38 -19.16 -25.37
CA THR A 248 -11.80 -20.47 -25.68
C THR A 248 -10.66 -20.26 -26.65
N ARG A 249 -9.42 -20.55 -26.23
CA ARG A 249 -8.34 -20.76 -27.17
C ARG A 249 -8.73 -21.96 -28.01
N GLU A 250 -9.33 -21.71 -29.17
CA GLU A 250 -9.35 -22.70 -30.23
C GLU A 250 -7.90 -23.01 -30.61
N ASN A 251 -7.52 -24.26 -30.37
CA ASN A 251 -6.33 -24.86 -30.93
C ASN A 251 -6.46 -24.81 -32.45
N ASN A 252 -5.76 -23.92 -33.09
CA ASN A 252 -5.44 -24.08 -34.50
C ASN A 252 -4.10 -24.81 -34.58
N GLU A 253 -4.22 -26.08 -34.98
CA GLU A 253 -3.14 -26.89 -35.53
C GLU A 253 -2.48 -26.27 -36.77
#